data_3918b31a9f88a19737905e3d791ff8c2
#
_entry.id   3918b31a9f88a19737905e3d791ff8c2
#
_cell.length_a   1.000
_cell.length_b   1.000
_cell.length_c   1.000
_cell.angle_alpha   90.00
_cell.angle_beta   90.00
_cell.angle_gamma   90.00
#
_symmetry.space_group_name_H-M   'P 1'
#
loop_
_entity.id
_entity.type
_entity.pdbx_description
1 polymer ?
#
loop_
_entity_poly.entity_id
_entity_poly.type
_entity_poly.pdbx_seq_one_letter_code
_entity_poly.pdbx_strand_id
1 'polypeptide(L)'
;IAMKGLNGGRLNIGACSLGGAQRCLDEAVDYVKQRHQFGQRIADFQNTQFMLADMKTNLEAARALLFIAADKVTREASDKTQWAAMAKLQSTETGSKVVNDALQLHGGYGFLMDFPIERFLRDLRVHEILEGTSQIMRFVIGREMVSK
;
A
#
# COMPACT_ATOMS: atom_id res chain seq x y z
N ILE A 1 16.74 -12.86 -19.92
CA ILE A 1 15.79 -11.81 -20.39
C ILE A 1 14.64 -11.67 -19.39
N ALA A 2 13.99 -12.75 -18.94
CA ALA A 2 12.86 -12.70 -18.02
C ALA A 2 13.14 -11.97 -16.69
N MET A 3 14.30 -12.21 -16.06
CA MET A 3 14.68 -11.58 -14.78
C MET A 3 14.85 -10.06 -14.86
N LYS A 4 15.21 -9.50 -16.02
CA LYS A 4 15.35 -8.04 -16.18
C LYS A 4 13.98 -7.31 -16.16
N GLY A 5 12.92 -7.96 -16.66
CA GLY A 5 11.56 -7.39 -16.64
C GLY A 5 10.89 -7.38 -15.27
N LEU A 6 11.29 -8.28 -14.36
CA LEU A 6 10.64 -8.42 -13.04
C LEU A 6 10.78 -7.20 -12.14
N ASN A 7 11.89 -6.46 -12.20
CA ASN A 7 12.06 -5.27 -11.37
C ASN A 7 11.06 -4.18 -11.77
N GLY A 8 10.83 -3.98 -13.08
CA GLY A 8 9.79 -3.06 -13.57
C GLY A 8 8.39 -3.49 -13.14
N GLY A 9 8.06 -4.78 -13.30
CA GLY A 9 6.77 -5.35 -12.85
C GLY A 9 6.52 -5.15 -11.35
N ARG A 10 7.53 -5.39 -10.51
CA ARG A 10 7.47 -5.16 -9.06
C ARG A 10 7.15 -3.70 -8.71
N LEU A 11 7.82 -2.74 -9.37
CA LEU A 11 7.57 -1.31 -9.17
C LEU A 11 6.16 -0.91 -9.63
N ASN A 12 5.70 -1.44 -10.77
CA ASN A 12 4.36 -1.16 -11.29
C ASN A 12 3.27 -1.65 -10.32
N ILE A 13 3.38 -2.88 -9.81
CA ILE A 13 2.43 -3.40 -8.81
C ILE A 13 2.49 -2.61 -7.51
N GLY A 14 3.68 -2.19 -7.08
CA GLY A 14 3.82 -1.27 -5.95
C GLY A 14 3.08 0.05 -6.17
N ALA A 15 3.25 0.67 -7.34
CA ALA A 15 2.58 1.92 -7.70
C ALA A 15 1.05 1.75 -7.75
N CYS A 16 0.54 0.66 -8.35
CA CYS A 16 -0.90 0.35 -8.37
C CYS A 16 -1.47 0.22 -6.95
N SER A 17 -0.75 -0.48 -6.05
CA SER A 17 -1.17 -0.62 -4.65
C SER A 17 -1.27 0.73 -3.93
N LEU A 18 -0.26 1.60 -4.10
CA LEU A 18 -0.28 2.92 -3.48
C LEU A 18 -1.37 3.83 -4.06
N GLY A 19 -1.67 3.72 -5.36
CA GLY A 19 -2.76 4.46 -6.00
C GLY A 19 -4.13 4.07 -5.45
N GLY A 20 -4.41 2.78 -5.35
CA GLY A 20 -5.66 2.27 -4.76
C GLY A 20 -5.78 2.62 -3.27
N ALA A 21 -4.69 2.50 -2.51
CA ALA A 21 -4.65 2.88 -1.10
C ALA A 21 -4.88 4.38 -0.87
N GLN A 22 -4.28 5.24 -1.70
CA GLN A 22 -4.52 6.69 -1.65
C GLN A 22 -6.00 7.00 -1.88
N ARG A 23 -6.61 6.40 -2.89
CA ARG A 23 -8.05 6.58 -3.15
C ARG A 23 -8.90 6.18 -1.94
N CYS A 24 -8.60 5.06 -1.30
CA CYS A 24 -9.33 4.61 -0.12
C CYS A 24 -9.12 5.51 1.10
N LEU A 25 -7.91 6.06 1.28
CA LEU A 25 -7.65 7.06 2.32
C LEU A 25 -8.48 8.33 2.09
N ASP A 26 -8.54 8.84 0.85
CA ASP A 26 -9.32 10.04 0.51
C ASP A 26 -10.82 9.81 0.78
N GLU A 27 -11.37 8.68 0.35
CA GLU A 27 -12.76 8.28 0.64
C GLU A 27 -13.03 8.19 2.15
N ALA A 28 -12.10 7.60 2.91
CA ALA A 28 -12.26 7.50 4.36
C ALA A 28 -12.25 8.86 5.04
N VAL A 29 -11.37 9.77 4.61
CA VAL A 29 -11.32 11.15 5.12
C VAL A 29 -12.64 11.88 4.87
N ASP A 30 -13.19 11.77 3.66
CA ASP A 30 -14.45 12.43 3.31
C ASP A 30 -15.63 11.82 4.06
N TYR A 31 -15.67 10.50 4.20
CA TYR A 31 -16.72 9.81 4.94
C TYR A 31 -16.74 10.21 6.42
N VAL A 32 -15.61 10.17 7.13
CA VAL A 32 -15.57 10.47 8.56
C VAL A 32 -15.88 11.94 8.89
N LYS A 33 -15.68 12.87 7.94
CA LYS A 33 -16.07 14.26 8.06
C LYS A 33 -17.60 14.46 7.99
N GLN A 34 -18.30 13.59 7.29
CA GLN A 34 -19.74 13.68 7.06
C GLN A 34 -20.55 12.84 8.05
N ARG A 35 -20.02 11.68 8.43
CA ARG A 35 -20.71 10.72 9.28
C ARG A 35 -20.72 11.16 10.74
N HIS A 36 -21.92 11.18 11.36
CA HIS A 36 -22.12 11.48 12.77
C HIS A 36 -22.58 10.23 13.53
N GLN A 37 -21.98 9.97 14.68
CA GLN A 37 -22.38 8.96 15.66
C GLN A 37 -21.98 9.44 17.07
N PHE A 38 -22.69 8.98 18.10
CA PHE A 38 -22.41 9.33 19.49
C PHE A 38 -22.33 10.85 19.75
N GLY A 39 -23.17 11.62 19.03
CA GLY A 39 -23.30 13.06 19.21
C GLY A 39 -22.25 13.93 18.50
N GLN A 40 -21.34 13.35 17.73
CA GLN A 40 -20.29 14.10 17.02
C GLN A 40 -19.92 13.43 15.68
N ARG A 41 -19.13 14.14 14.86
CA ARG A 41 -18.58 13.54 13.62
C ARG A 41 -17.58 12.44 13.96
N ILE A 42 -17.50 11.41 13.13
CA ILE A 42 -16.48 10.36 13.29
C ILE A 42 -15.06 10.96 13.25
N ALA A 43 -14.83 12.01 12.46
CA ALA A 43 -13.57 12.73 12.38
C ALA A 43 -13.10 13.37 13.71
N ASP A 44 -14.02 13.65 14.62
CA ASP A 44 -13.72 14.34 15.89
C ASP A 44 -13.25 13.37 17.00
N PHE A 45 -13.34 12.04 16.76
CA PHE A 45 -12.79 11.06 17.67
C PHE A 45 -11.27 10.95 17.52
N GLN A 46 -10.54 11.01 18.63
CA GLN A 46 -9.07 10.96 18.64
C GLN A 46 -8.53 9.69 17.97
N ASN A 47 -9.16 8.53 18.21
CA ASN A 47 -8.75 7.28 17.57
C ASN A 47 -8.88 7.34 16.04
N THR A 48 -9.91 7.98 15.50
CA THR A 48 -10.06 8.19 14.06
C THR A 48 -8.90 9.02 13.50
N GLN A 49 -8.53 10.09 14.19
CA GLN A 49 -7.41 10.94 13.80
C GLN A 49 -6.07 10.19 13.82
N PHE A 50 -5.86 9.32 14.82
CA PHE A 50 -4.67 8.47 14.89
C PHE A 50 -4.62 7.47 13.73
N MET A 51 -5.73 6.80 13.43
CA MET A 51 -5.80 5.88 12.29
C MET A 51 -5.48 6.58 10.98
N LEU A 52 -6.06 7.75 10.72
CA LEU A 52 -5.79 8.54 9.51
C LEU A 52 -4.32 8.99 9.43
N ALA A 53 -3.73 9.40 10.55
CA ALA A 53 -2.33 9.78 10.62
C ALA A 53 -1.40 8.60 10.29
N ASP A 54 -1.66 7.42 10.85
CA ASP A 54 -0.91 6.20 10.57
C ASP A 54 -1.03 5.78 9.10
N MET A 55 -2.25 5.79 8.56
CA MET A 55 -2.52 5.48 7.14
C MET A 55 -1.71 6.41 6.24
N LYS A 56 -1.77 7.72 6.47
CA LYS A 56 -1.05 8.73 5.68
C LYS A 56 0.46 8.57 5.79
N THR A 57 0.98 8.42 7.00
CA THR A 57 2.42 8.29 7.25
C THR A 57 3.00 7.05 6.56
N ASN A 58 2.35 5.89 6.72
CA ASN A 58 2.80 4.65 6.11
C ASN A 58 2.74 4.70 4.57
N LEU A 59 1.70 5.33 4.02
CA LEU A 59 1.54 5.50 2.58
C LEU A 59 2.67 6.36 1.98
N GLU A 60 3.01 7.47 2.62
CA GLU A 60 4.10 8.34 2.16
C GLU A 60 5.47 7.69 2.32
N ALA A 61 5.70 6.94 3.40
CA ALA A 61 6.94 6.19 3.58
C ALA A 61 7.12 5.13 2.47
N ALA A 62 6.06 4.38 2.15
CA ALA A 62 6.09 3.40 1.06
C ALA A 62 6.30 4.07 -0.30
N ARG A 63 5.69 5.24 -0.54
CA ARG A 63 5.85 6.03 -1.76
C ARG A 63 7.30 6.52 -1.93
N ALA A 64 7.90 7.05 -0.88
CA ALA A 64 9.30 7.48 -0.89
C ALA A 64 10.24 6.32 -1.25
N LEU A 65 10.03 5.14 -0.64
CA LEU A 65 10.79 3.93 -0.94
C LEU A 65 10.63 3.50 -2.41
N LEU A 66 9.40 3.58 -2.93
CA LEU A 66 9.11 3.24 -4.33
C LEU A 66 9.86 4.16 -5.30
N PHE A 67 9.90 5.47 -5.04
CA PHE A 67 10.64 6.41 -5.87
C PHE A 67 12.15 6.16 -5.84
N ILE A 68 12.73 5.87 -4.67
CA ILE A 68 14.14 5.52 -4.55
C ILE A 68 14.46 4.24 -5.35
N ALA A 69 13.60 3.23 -5.25
CA ALA A 69 13.78 1.99 -5.99
C ALA A 69 13.65 2.18 -7.50
N ALA A 70 12.71 3.03 -7.96
CA ALA A 70 12.54 3.37 -9.37
C ALA A 70 13.78 4.06 -9.95
N ASP A 71 14.35 5.02 -9.22
CA ASP A 71 15.59 5.68 -9.60
C ASP A 71 16.77 4.68 -9.71
N LYS A 72 16.93 3.79 -8.74
CA LYS A 72 17.95 2.72 -8.79
C LYS A 72 17.78 1.76 -9.96
N VAL A 73 16.55 1.40 -10.29
CA VAL A 73 16.25 0.55 -11.47
C VAL A 73 16.57 1.30 -12.75
N THR A 74 16.21 2.58 -12.85
CA THR A 74 16.49 3.41 -14.03
C THR A 74 17.99 3.59 -14.26
N ARG A 75 18.78 3.78 -13.20
CA ARG A 75 20.24 3.93 -13.27
C ARG A 75 21.01 2.61 -13.35
N GLU A 76 20.32 1.48 -13.47
CA GLU A 76 20.93 0.14 -13.52
C GLU A 76 21.86 -0.14 -12.31
N ALA A 77 21.54 0.41 -11.11
CA ALA A 77 22.34 0.23 -9.91
C ALA A 77 22.56 -1.24 -9.56
N SER A 78 23.71 -1.60 -8.98
CA SER A 78 24.06 -2.98 -8.66
C SER A 78 23.10 -3.63 -7.64
N ASP A 79 22.49 -2.85 -6.76
CA ASP A 79 21.53 -3.26 -5.72
C ASP A 79 20.06 -3.07 -6.12
N LYS A 80 19.77 -2.72 -7.37
CA LYS A 80 18.41 -2.41 -7.87
C LYS A 80 17.38 -3.51 -7.59
N THR A 81 17.78 -4.77 -7.66
CA THR A 81 16.86 -5.90 -7.43
C THR A 81 16.41 -5.97 -5.98
N GLN A 82 17.31 -5.74 -5.03
CA GLN A 82 16.98 -5.66 -3.60
C GLN A 82 16.01 -4.49 -3.33
N TRP A 83 16.30 -3.32 -3.88
CA TRP A 83 15.43 -2.14 -3.73
C TRP A 83 14.05 -2.32 -4.35
N ALA A 84 13.97 -2.91 -5.55
CA ALA A 84 12.69 -3.22 -6.17
C ALA A 84 11.88 -4.22 -5.35
N ALA A 85 12.53 -5.21 -4.73
CA ALA A 85 11.87 -6.16 -3.84
C ALA A 85 11.37 -5.50 -2.55
N MET A 86 12.18 -4.63 -1.92
CA MET A 86 11.77 -3.85 -0.73
C MET A 86 10.59 -2.94 -1.05
N ALA A 87 10.65 -2.21 -2.16
CA ALA A 87 9.59 -1.29 -2.58
C ALA A 87 8.28 -2.04 -2.85
N LYS A 88 8.32 -3.17 -3.57
CA LYS A 88 7.15 -4.00 -3.83
C LYS A 88 6.54 -4.51 -2.53
N LEU A 89 7.35 -5.10 -1.67
CA LEU A 89 6.90 -5.63 -0.38
C LEU A 89 6.20 -4.56 0.45
N GLN A 90 6.88 -3.44 0.70
CA GLN A 90 6.37 -2.34 1.51
C GLN A 90 5.10 -1.73 0.91
N SER A 91 5.08 -1.47 -0.40
CA SER A 91 3.94 -0.84 -1.06
C SER A 91 2.69 -1.71 -1.02
N THR A 92 2.82 -3.02 -1.25
CA THR A 92 1.66 -3.92 -1.29
C THR A 92 1.11 -4.21 0.10
N GLU A 93 1.95 -4.43 1.11
CA GLU A 93 1.49 -4.65 2.48
C GLU A 93 0.91 -3.37 3.09
N THR A 94 1.52 -2.20 2.85
CA THR A 94 0.95 -0.91 3.23
C THR A 94 -0.38 -0.65 2.54
N GLY A 95 -0.47 -0.92 1.23
CA GLY A 95 -1.70 -0.75 0.47
C GLY A 95 -2.85 -1.56 1.04
N SER A 96 -2.64 -2.85 1.28
CA SER A 96 -3.64 -3.74 1.90
C SER A 96 -4.07 -3.24 3.28
N LYS A 97 -3.13 -2.81 4.12
CA LYS A 97 -3.44 -2.27 5.46
C LYS A 97 -4.28 -1.00 5.38
N VAL A 98 -3.88 -0.03 4.56
CA VAL A 98 -4.59 1.25 4.40
C VAL A 98 -6.02 1.02 3.91
N VAL A 99 -6.23 0.14 2.94
CA VAL A 99 -7.58 -0.20 2.44
C VAL A 99 -8.43 -0.87 3.51
N ASN A 100 -7.85 -1.79 4.28
CA ASN A 100 -8.55 -2.44 5.40
C ASN A 100 -8.94 -1.42 6.49
N ASP A 101 -8.06 -0.50 6.84
CA ASP A 101 -8.32 0.54 7.83
C ASP A 101 -9.38 1.54 7.32
N ALA A 102 -9.37 1.88 6.02
CA ALA A 102 -10.39 2.69 5.37
C ALA A 102 -11.78 2.02 5.44
N LEU A 103 -11.85 0.70 5.16
CA LEU A 103 -13.08 -0.08 5.30
C LEU A 103 -13.58 -0.06 6.75
N GLN A 104 -12.68 -0.24 7.72
CA GLN A 104 -13.03 -0.17 9.13
C GLN A 104 -13.62 1.20 9.52
N LEU A 105 -13.08 2.30 9.01
CA LEU A 105 -13.62 3.66 9.25
C LEU A 105 -15.00 3.88 8.65
N HIS A 106 -15.34 3.20 7.55
CA HIS A 106 -16.70 3.21 6.97
C HIS A 106 -17.70 2.33 7.74
N GLY A 107 -17.20 1.42 8.60
CA GLY A 107 -18.04 0.46 9.30
C GLY A 107 -18.82 -0.42 8.32
N GLY A 108 -20.08 -0.73 8.62
CA GLY A 108 -20.93 -1.57 7.75
C GLY A 108 -21.11 -1.04 6.33
N TYR A 109 -21.07 0.27 6.12
CA TYR A 109 -21.15 0.88 4.79
C TYR A 109 -19.95 0.56 3.90
N GLY A 110 -18.75 0.39 4.47
CA GLY A 110 -17.55 0.00 3.70
C GLY A 110 -17.64 -1.38 3.06
N PHE A 111 -18.58 -2.21 3.49
CA PHE A 111 -18.84 -3.55 2.97
C PHE A 111 -19.85 -3.57 1.81
N LEU A 112 -20.52 -2.44 1.54
CA LEU A 112 -21.55 -2.32 0.50
C LEU A 112 -20.91 -1.84 -0.81
N MET A 113 -21.48 -2.29 -1.95
CA MET A 113 -21.01 -1.89 -3.29
C MET A 113 -21.28 -0.41 -3.62
N ASP A 114 -22.05 0.28 -2.80
CA ASP A 114 -22.28 1.74 -2.92
C ASP A 114 -21.00 2.54 -2.66
N PHE A 115 -20.03 1.96 -1.96
CA PHE A 115 -18.70 2.52 -1.70
C PHE A 115 -17.63 1.68 -2.39
N PRO A 116 -16.58 2.30 -2.96
CA PRO A 116 -15.59 1.56 -3.74
C PRO A 116 -14.61 0.73 -2.89
N ILE A 117 -14.63 0.88 -1.56
CA ILE A 117 -13.62 0.33 -0.63
C ILE A 117 -13.56 -1.20 -0.68
N GLU A 118 -14.73 -1.89 -0.70
CA GLU A 118 -14.80 -3.36 -0.74
C GLU A 118 -14.12 -3.93 -2.00
N ARG A 119 -14.25 -3.22 -3.14
CA ARG A 119 -13.61 -3.61 -4.39
C ARG A 119 -12.09 -3.45 -4.29
N PHE A 120 -11.60 -2.32 -3.78
CA PHE A 120 -10.17 -2.10 -3.57
C PHE A 120 -9.56 -3.11 -2.60
N LEU A 121 -10.30 -3.54 -1.58
CA LEU A 121 -9.83 -4.59 -0.66
C LEU A 121 -9.51 -5.89 -1.41
N ARG A 122 -10.39 -6.31 -2.31
CA ARG A 122 -10.18 -7.51 -3.14
C ARG A 122 -9.07 -7.31 -4.16
N ASP A 123 -9.05 -6.16 -4.84
CA ASP A 123 -8.10 -5.84 -5.90
C ASP A 123 -6.66 -5.74 -5.35
N LEU A 124 -6.45 -5.06 -4.21
CA LEU A 124 -5.12 -4.91 -3.65
C LEU A 124 -4.60 -6.19 -3.00
N ARG A 125 -5.48 -7.07 -2.54
CA ARG A 125 -5.06 -8.33 -1.92
C ARG A 125 -4.22 -9.19 -2.86
N VAL A 126 -4.52 -9.22 -4.14
CA VAL A 126 -3.74 -10.01 -5.13
C VAL A 126 -2.35 -9.41 -5.38
N HIS A 127 -2.14 -8.13 -5.12
CA HIS A 127 -0.83 -7.47 -5.30
C HIS A 127 0.26 -8.05 -4.38
N GLU A 128 -0.09 -8.60 -3.23
CA GLU A 128 0.87 -9.31 -2.38
C GLU A 128 1.35 -10.64 -2.98
N ILE A 129 0.66 -11.14 -4.01
CA ILE A 129 0.92 -12.42 -4.68
C ILE A 129 1.61 -12.21 -6.03
N LEU A 130 1.13 -11.25 -6.83
CA LEU A 130 1.64 -10.95 -8.16
C LEU A 130 3.10 -10.46 -8.14
N GLU A 131 3.82 -10.66 -9.23
CA GLU A 131 5.23 -10.22 -9.43
C GLU A 131 6.18 -10.76 -8.34
N GLY A 132 5.81 -11.88 -7.75
CA GLY A 132 6.46 -12.53 -6.62
C GLY A 132 5.76 -12.22 -5.30
N THR A 133 5.45 -13.28 -4.57
CA THR A 133 4.76 -13.16 -3.28
C THR A 133 5.59 -12.35 -2.27
N SER A 134 4.92 -11.83 -1.22
CA SER A 134 5.61 -11.17 -0.10
C SER A 134 6.73 -12.02 0.49
N GLN A 135 6.57 -13.36 0.54
CA GLN A 135 7.61 -14.29 1.00
C GLN A 135 8.80 -14.32 0.04
N ILE A 136 8.55 -14.33 -1.26
CA ILE A 136 9.61 -14.27 -2.27
C ILE A 136 10.36 -12.94 -2.20
N MET A 137 9.68 -11.82 -1.95
CA MET A 137 10.35 -10.54 -1.76
C MET A 137 11.27 -10.57 -0.55
N ARG A 138 10.82 -11.11 0.59
CA ARG A 138 11.66 -11.29 1.80
C ARG A 138 12.86 -12.20 1.53
N PHE A 139 12.67 -13.28 0.77
CA PHE A 139 13.77 -14.17 0.37
C PHE A 139 14.81 -13.42 -0.49
N VAL A 140 14.38 -12.64 -1.50
CA VAL A 140 15.29 -11.86 -2.36
C VAL A 140 16.08 -10.86 -1.52
N ILE A 141 15.41 -10.10 -0.64
CA ILE A 141 16.05 -9.11 0.22
C ILE A 141 17.09 -9.78 1.14
N GLY A 142 16.66 -10.82 1.87
CA GLY A 142 17.51 -11.51 2.84
C GLY A 142 18.74 -12.15 2.20
N ARG A 143 18.56 -12.81 1.03
CA ARG A 143 19.67 -13.41 0.29
C ARG A 143 20.72 -12.38 -0.09
N GLU A 144 20.31 -11.23 -0.62
CA GLU A 144 21.23 -10.15 -1.01
C GLU A 144 22.02 -9.57 0.19
N MET A 145 21.43 -9.61 1.40
CA MET A 145 22.10 -9.15 2.62
C MET A 145 23.19 -10.11 3.12
N VAL A 146 23.01 -11.42 2.91
CA VAL A 146 23.96 -12.43 3.44
C VAL A 146 24.94 -12.92 2.39
N SER A 147 24.77 -12.56 1.11
CA SER A 147 25.65 -12.97 0.01
C SER A 147 26.85 -12.03 -0.22
N LYS A 148 26.95 -10.96 0.54
CA LYS A 148 28.05 -9.98 0.56
C LYS A 148 28.97 -10.27 1.71
#